data_1d8ba58bd7c9d5a40024f03a93f85701
#
_entry.id   1d8ba58bd7c9d5a40024f03a93f85701
#
_cell.length_a   1.000
_cell.length_b   1.000
_cell.length_c   1.000
_cell.angle_alpha   90.00
_cell.angle_beta   90.00
_cell.angle_gamma   90.00
#
_symmetry.space_group_name_H-M   'P 1'
#
loop_
_entity.id
_entity.type
_entity.pdbx_description
1 polymer ?
#
loop_
_entity_poly.entity_id
_entity_poly.type
_entity_poly.pdbx_seq_one_letter_code
_entity_poly.pdbx_strand_id
1 'polypeptide(L)'
;QGIAELAGVLEVAARRRPGALIADLKIARGLDYYTGTVYESELIGHEDLGSICSGGRYDSLASNGKRSFPGVGLSIGVSRLLARVIGAGLVQVSRPVPTAVLVAVTDEDSRPVSEAVADKLRARGICADVAPTAAKFGKQIKFADKRGIPFVWFPAAVDEADNSGADSVKDIRSGEQVEADAATWQCPERDLRVQVVPAQA
;
A
#
# COMPACT_ATOMS: atom_id res chain seq x y z
N GLN A 1 -41.37 3.31 -13.92
CA GLN A 1 -40.29 2.33 -14.13
C GLN A 1 -39.20 2.50 -13.08
N GLY A 2 -38.53 3.65 -12.96
CA GLY A 2 -37.41 3.89 -12.05
C GLY A 2 -37.69 3.61 -10.57
N ILE A 3 -38.89 3.95 -10.06
CA ILE A 3 -39.29 3.65 -8.68
C ILE A 3 -39.35 2.14 -8.44
N ALA A 4 -39.85 1.37 -9.39
CA ALA A 4 -39.92 -0.08 -9.26
C ALA A 4 -38.53 -0.73 -9.30
N GLU A 5 -37.63 -0.22 -10.12
CA GLU A 5 -36.21 -0.65 -10.15
C GLU A 5 -35.51 -0.36 -8.82
N LEU A 6 -35.69 0.86 -8.30
CA LEU A 6 -35.13 1.26 -7.00
C LEU A 6 -35.67 0.38 -5.87
N ALA A 7 -36.97 0.13 -5.85
CA ALA A 7 -37.59 -0.76 -4.84
C ALA A 7 -37.01 -2.17 -4.91
N GLY A 8 -36.83 -2.74 -6.11
CA GLY A 8 -36.22 -4.06 -6.29
C GLY A 8 -34.78 -4.11 -5.78
N VAL A 9 -33.99 -3.07 -6.03
CA VAL A 9 -32.61 -3.00 -5.50
C VAL A 9 -32.61 -2.97 -3.99
N LEU A 10 -33.47 -2.17 -3.36
CA LEU A 10 -33.57 -2.08 -1.89
C LEU A 10 -34.02 -3.40 -1.27
N GLU A 11 -34.99 -4.09 -1.87
CA GLU A 11 -35.46 -5.40 -1.41
C GLU A 11 -34.33 -6.46 -1.44
N VAL A 12 -33.57 -6.51 -2.52
CA VAL A 12 -32.44 -7.47 -2.65
C VAL A 12 -31.35 -7.15 -1.64
N ALA A 13 -31.03 -5.88 -1.43
CA ALA A 13 -30.05 -5.46 -0.45
C ALA A 13 -30.49 -5.78 0.99
N ALA A 14 -31.77 -5.51 1.31
CA ALA A 14 -32.34 -5.75 2.64
C ALA A 14 -32.30 -7.24 3.04
N ARG A 15 -32.46 -8.16 2.08
CA ARG A 15 -32.34 -9.61 2.33
C ARG A 15 -30.92 -10.01 2.75
N ARG A 16 -29.91 -9.30 2.26
CA ARG A 16 -28.50 -9.60 2.58
C ARG A 16 -28.00 -8.86 3.80
N ARG A 17 -28.31 -7.58 3.88
CA ARG A 17 -27.89 -6.69 4.96
C ARG A 17 -28.96 -5.60 5.16
N PRO A 18 -29.90 -5.79 6.10
CA PRO A 18 -30.91 -4.80 6.40
C PRO A 18 -30.29 -3.43 6.76
N GLY A 19 -30.85 -2.37 6.21
CA GLY A 19 -30.38 -1.00 6.47
C GLY A 19 -29.09 -0.58 5.75
N ALA A 20 -28.51 -1.45 4.92
CA ALA A 20 -27.27 -1.09 4.19
C ALA A 20 -27.52 -0.06 3.08
N LEU A 21 -28.71 -0.05 2.48
CA LEU A 21 -29.11 0.92 1.48
C LEU A 21 -30.32 1.73 1.94
N ILE A 22 -30.28 3.02 1.66
CA ILE A 22 -31.35 3.97 1.90
C ILE A 22 -31.68 4.66 0.58
N ALA A 23 -32.97 4.77 0.25
CA ALA A 23 -33.39 5.57 -0.90
C ALA A 23 -33.28 7.04 -0.54
N ASP A 24 -32.46 7.78 -1.27
CA ASP A 24 -32.34 9.23 -1.15
C ASP A 24 -32.52 9.88 -2.53
N LEU A 25 -33.64 10.58 -2.70
CA LEU A 25 -33.96 11.27 -3.96
C LEU A 25 -33.19 12.59 -4.16
N LYS A 26 -32.35 12.98 -3.22
CA LYS A 26 -31.47 14.16 -3.35
C LYS A 26 -30.19 13.84 -4.10
N ILE A 27 -29.82 12.56 -4.23
CA ILE A 27 -28.62 12.16 -4.95
C ILE A 27 -28.77 12.51 -6.42
N ALA A 28 -27.92 13.42 -6.89
CA ALA A 28 -27.80 13.81 -8.28
C ALA A 28 -26.35 13.66 -8.73
N ARG A 29 -26.13 13.03 -9.89
CA ARG A 29 -24.81 12.85 -10.48
C ARG A 29 -24.65 13.73 -11.71
N GLY A 30 -23.52 14.43 -11.80
CA GLY A 30 -23.22 15.33 -12.91
C GLY A 30 -22.68 14.65 -14.19
N LEU A 31 -22.89 13.34 -14.34
CA LEU A 31 -22.38 12.56 -15.48
C LEU A 31 -23.56 12.07 -16.31
N ASP A 32 -23.64 12.51 -17.55
CA ASP A 32 -24.79 12.31 -18.45
C ASP A 32 -24.95 10.87 -18.94
N TYR A 33 -24.00 10.00 -18.68
CA TYR A 33 -24.04 8.62 -19.14
C TYR A 33 -24.86 7.68 -18.23
N TYR A 34 -25.27 8.11 -17.05
CA TYR A 34 -26.14 7.30 -16.20
C TYR A 34 -27.56 7.27 -16.72
N THR A 35 -28.10 6.08 -16.86
CA THR A 35 -29.45 5.84 -17.45
C THR A 35 -30.40 5.17 -16.46
N GLY A 36 -29.97 4.90 -15.25
CA GLY A 36 -30.77 4.23 -14.22
C GLY A 36 -30.35 4.61 -12.81
N THR A 37 -30.49 3.70 -11.88
CA THR A 37 -30.15 3.91 -10.47
C THR A 37 -28.71 4.39 -10.31
N VAL A 38 -28.55 5.46 -9.54
CA VAL A 38 -27.25 5.97 -9.08
C VAL A 38 -27.11 5.74 -7.58
N TYR A 39 -25.90 5.66 -7.08
CA TYR A 39 -25.63 5.47 -5.67
C TYR A 39 -24.37 6.21 -5.21
N GLU A 40 -24.39 6.54 -3.95
CA GLU A 40 -23.27 7.12 -3.21
C GLU A 40 -23.09 6.39 -1.88
N SER A 41 -21.91 6.42 -1.35
CA SER A 41 -21.61 5.89 -0.02
C SER A 41 -20.91 6.94 0.82
N GLU A 42 -21.36 7.08 2.05
CA GLU A 42 -20.76 7.92 3.06
C GLU A 42 -20.13 7.05 4.14
N LEU A 43 -19.10 7.57 4.79
CA LEU A 43 -18.46 6.90 5.92
C LEU A 43 -19.22 7.27 7.20
N ILE A 44 -19.84 6.29 7.83
CA ILE A 44 -20.60 6.49 9.06
C ILE A 44 -19.70 7.09 10.17
N GLY A 45 -20.16 8.17 10.78
CA GLY A 45 -19.39 8.94 11.76
C GLY A 45 -18.39 9.92 11.16
N HIS A 46 -18.34 10.02 9.83
CA HIS A 46 -17.48 10.95 9.07
C HIS A 46 -18.22 11.52 7.85
N GLU A 47 -19.48 11.86 8.02
CA GLU A 47 -20.38 12.33 6.96
C GLU A 47 -19.89 13.67 6.36
N ASP A 48 -19.12 14.45 7.13
CA ASP A 48 -18.44 15.66 6.67
C ASP A 48 -17.46 15.42 5.52
N LEU A 49 -17.00 14.18 5.33
CA LEU A 49 -16.15 13.79 4.22
C LEU A 49 -16.92 13.75 2.89
N GLY A 50 -18.24 13.63 2.96
CA GLY A 50 -19.10 13.42 1.80
C GLY A 50 -18.88 12.04 1.16
N SER A 51 -19.29 11.91 -0.10
CA SER A 51 -19.24 10.64 -0.81
C SER A 51 -17.81 10.10 -0.96
N ILE A 52 -17.59 8.88 -0.47
CA ILE A 52 -16.34 8.13 -0.60
C ILE A 52 -16.38 7.09 -1.71
N CYS A 53 -17.58 6.70 -2.14
CA CYS A 53 -17.80 5.78 -3.24
C CYS A 53 -19.05 6.20 -3.97
N SER A 54 -19.03 6.10 -5.27
CA SER A 54 -20.20 6.43 -6.09
C SER A 54 -20.22 5.64 -7.39
N GLY A 55 -21.39 5.55 -7.96
CA GLY A 55 -21.58 4.86 -9.22
C GLY A 55 -23.03 4.89 -9.72
N GLY A 56 -23.31 4.06 -10.69
CA GLY A 56 -24.65 3.93 -11.25
C GLY A 56 -24.71 3.02 -12.46
N ARG A 57 -25.94 2.84 -12.93
CA ARG A 57 -26.23 2.09 -14.14
C ARG A 57 -26.02 2.96 -15.38
N TYR A 58 -25.46 2.38 -16.40
CA TYR A 58 -25.32 2.97 -17.75
C TYR A 58 -25.62 1.92 -18.81
N ASP A 59 -26.36 2.30 -19.85
CA ASP A 59 -26.79 1.37 -20.90
C ASP A 59 -26.00 1.56 -22.21
N SER A 60 -25.42 2.74 -22.43
CA SER A 60 -24.79 3.08 -23.71
C SER A 60 -23.29 3.41 -23.60
N LEU A 61 -22.73 3.61 -22.41
CA LEU A 61 -21.34 4.05 -22.22
C LEU A 61 -20.33 3.14 -22.93
N ALA A 62 -20.53 1.82 -22.85
CA ALA A 62 -19.68 0.82 -23.47
C ALA A 62 -20.20 0.36 -24.85
N SER A 63 -21.16 1.06 -25.45
CA SER A 63 -21.70 0.75 -26.77
C SER A 63 -20.67 1.03 -27.87
N ASN A 64 -20.58 0.16 -28.85
CA ASN A 64 -19.74 0.35 -30.04
C ASN A 64 -20.51 0.75 -31.29
N GLY A 65 -21.75 1.20 -31.15
CA GLY A 65 -22.67 1.58 -32.25
C GLY A 65 -23.36 0.39 -32.93
N LYS A 66 -22.85 -0.83 -32.76
CA LYS A 66 -23.46 -2.07 -33.27
C LYS A 66 -24.11 -2.90 -32.17
N ARG A 67 -23.57 -2.85 -30.97
CA ARG A 67 -24.06 -3.56 -29.79
C ARG A 67 -24.07 -2.63 -28.59
N SER A 68 -25.14 -2.73 -27.81
CA SER A 68 -25.24 -2.10 -26.49
C SER A 68 -24.74 -3.08 -25.43
N PHE A 69 -23.96 -2.54 -24.48
CA PHE A 69 -23.44 -3.29 -23.34
C PHE A 69 -23.85 -2.55 -22.05
N PRO A 70 -25.09 -2.79 -21.56
CA PRO A 70 -25.51 -2.23 -20.29
C PRO A 70 -24.59 -2.67 -19.17
N GLY A 71 -24.27 -1.75 -18.28
CA GLY A 71 -23.37 -2.02 -17.16
C GLY A 71 -23.74 -1.23 -15.92
N VAL A 72 -23.15 -1.65 -14.81
CA VAL A 72 -23.14 -0.93 -13.55
C VAL A 72 -21.69 -0.78 -13.15
N GLY A 73 -21.28 0.42 -12.81
CA GLY A 73 -19.94 0.71 -12.35
C GLY A 73 -19.93 1.41 -11.00
N LEU A 74 -18.85 1.28 -10.29
CA LEU A 74 -18.58 2.01 -9.06
C LEU A 74 -17.13 2.47 -9.02
N SER A 75 -16.90 3.58 -8.32
CA SER A 75 -15.58 4.13 -8.06
C SER A 75 -15.44 4.42 -6.57
N ILE A 76 -14.32 4.02 -5.98
CA ILE A 76 -14.00 4.28 -4.58
C ILE A 76 -12.88 5.31 -4.52
N GLY A 77 -13.10 6.38 -3.75
CA GLY A 77 -12.09 7.41 -3.47
C GLY A 77 -11.07 6.96 -2.43
N VAL A 78 -10.17 6.04 -2.81
CA VAL A 78 -9.20 5.42 -1.89
C VAL A 78 -8.37 6.49 -1.17
N SER A 79 -7.84 7.47 -1.90
CA SER A 79 -7.04 8.55 -1.29
C SER A 79 -7.84 9.39 -0.30
N ARG A 80 -9.11 9.67 -0.60
CA ARG A 80 -10.01 10.41 0.30
C ARG A 80 -10.27 9.64 1.58
N LEU A 81 -10.56 8.35 1.46
CA LEU A 81 -10.79 7.45 2.60
C LEU A 81 -9.53 7.34 3.48
N LEU A 82 -8.37 7.06 2.87
CA LEU A 82 -7.11 6.93 3.59
C LEU A 82 -6.68 8.23 4.25
N ALA A 83 -6.85 9.38 3.58
CA ALA A 83 -6.55 10.68 4.18
C ALA A 83 -7.35 10.93 5.46
N ARG A 84 -8.64 10.54 5.49
CA ARG A 84 -9.47 10.64 6.69
C ARG A 84 -9.02 9.65 7.77
N VAL A 85 -8.85 8.39 7.42
CA VAL A 85 -8.49 7.31 8.37
C VAL A 85 -7.15 7.60 9.05
N ILE A 86 -6.14 8.03 8.26
CA ILE A 86 -4.81 8.37 8.76
C ILE A 86 -4.83 9.72 9.48
N GLY A 87 -5.46 10.74 8.88
CA GLY A 87 -5.50 12.09 9.44
C GLY A 87 -6.29 12.20 10.75
N ALA A 88 -7.30 11.36 10.95
CA ALA A 88 -8.04 11.26 12.21
C ALA A 88 -7.33 10.34 13.23
N GLY A 89 -6.18 9.78 12.91
CA GLY A 89 -5.43 8.90 13.81
C GLY A 89 -6.15 7.57 14.13
N LEU A 90 -7.06 7.12 13.26
CA LEU A 90 -7.82 5.88 13.49
C LEU A 90 -6.99 4.61 13.33
N VAL A 91 -5.85 4.74 12.65
CA VAL A 91 -4.89 3.65 12.44
C VAL A 91 -3.47 4.13 12.71
N GLN A 92 -2.62 3.20 13.09
CA GLN A 92 -1.18 3.37 13.21
C GLN A 92 -0.46 2.37 12.33
N VAL A 93 0.74 2.71 11.93
CA VAL A 93 1.60 1.83 11.15
C VAL A 93 2.82 1.44 11.96
N SER A 94 3.28 0.19 11.82
CA SER A 94 4.44 -0.31 12.57
C SER A 94 5.75 0.38 12.19
N ARG A 95 5.81 0.98 10.99
CA ARG A 95 6.92 1.84 10.54
C ARG A 95 6.47 2.74 9.38
N PRO A 96 7.15 3.89 9.18
CA PRO A 96 6.72 4.90 8.21
C PRO A 96 7.03 4.54 6.74
N VAL A 97 7.85 3.51 6.48
CA VAL A 97 8.22 3.09 5.12
C VAL A 97 8.04 1.59 4.93
N PRO A 98 7.74 1.11 3.72
CA PRO A 98 7.62 -0.32 3.45
C PRO A 98 8.95 -1.06 3.52
N THR A 99 10.08 -0.36 3.33
CA THR A 99 11.42 -0.92 3.31
C THR A 99 11.77 -1.57 4.65
N ALA A 100 12.21 -2.83 4.60
CA ALA A 100 12.70 -3.56 5.77
C ALA A 100 14.23 -3.51 5.87
N VAL A 101 14.93 -3.49 4.74
CA VAL A 101 16.39 -3.55 4.68
C VAL A 101 16.93 -2.40 3.83
N LEU A 102 17.88 -1.64 4.37
CA LEU A 102 18.72 -0.74 3.59
C LEU A 102 20.03 -1.44 3.28
N VAL A 103 20.32 -1.70 2.02
CA VAL A 103 21.61 -2.23 1.58
C VAL A 103 22.60 -1.09 1.49
N ALA A 104 23.66 -1.15 2.27
CA ALA A 104 24.69 -0.14 2.30
C ALA A 104 25.55 -0.19 1.03
N VAL A 105 26.13 0.96 0.68
CA VAL A 105 27.05 1.11 -0.45
C VAL A 105 28.41 1.56 0.12
N THR A 106 29.46 0.77 -0.13
CA THR A 106 30.82 1.08 0.35
C THR A 106 31.40 2.26 -0.41
N ASP A 107 31.35 2.19 -1.72
CA ASP A 107 31.75 3.22 -2.68
C ASP A 107 30.88 3.10 -3.95
N GLU A 108 30.94 4.07 -4.85
CA GLU A 108 30.07 4.07 -6.04
C GLU A 108 30.44 2.95 -7.04
N ASP A 109 31.66 2.49 -7.07
CA ASP A 109 32.12 1.41 -7.95
C ASP A 109 31.54 0.05 -7.51
N SER A 110 31.36 -0.13 -6.19
CA SER A 110 30.73 -1.33 -5.60
C SER A 110 29.20 -1.28 -5.59
N ARG A 111 28.55 -0.20 -6.00
CA ARG A 111 27.09 -0.07 -6.04
C ARG A 111 26.40 -1.26 -6.74
N PRO A 112 26.89 -1.80 -7.90
CA PRO A 112 26.26 -2.96 -8.53
C PRO A 112 26.16 -4.20 -7.61
N VAL A 113 27.10 -4.38 -6.68
CA VAL A 113 27.07 -5.48 -5.70
C VAL A 113 25.90 -5.24 -4.72
N SER A 114 25.74 -4.02 -4.23
CA SER A 114 24.63 -3.66 -3.34
C SER A 114 23.27 -3.81 -4.03
N GLU A 115 23.16 -3.44 -5.31
CA GLU A 115 21.94 -3.65 -6.11
C GLU A 115 21.64 -5.15 -6.27
N ALA A 116 22.64 -5.97 -6.56
CA ALA A 116 22.45 -7.42 -6.68
C ALA A 116 21.99 -8.07 -5.37
N VAL A 117 22.47 -7.60 -4.22
CA VAL A 117 21.99 -8.03 -2.90
C VAL A 117 20.54 -7.61 -2.70
N ALA A 118 20.20 -6.35 -3.00
CA ALA A 118 18.83 -5.86 -2.87
C ALA A 118 17.86 -6.66 -3.77
N ASP A 119 18.26 -7.01 -4.97
CA ASP A 119 17.45 -7.80 -5.89
C ASP A 119 17.22 -9.22 -5.39
N LYS A 120 18.23 -9.87 -4.80
CA LYS A 120 18.07 -11.18 -4.15
C LYS A 120 17.04 -11.10 -3.00
N LEU A 121 17.10 -10.07 -2.16
CA LEU A 121 16.14 -9.85 -1.07
C LEU A 121 14.74 -9.60 -1.61
N ARG A 122 14.59 -8.74 -2.61
CA ARG A 122 13.31 -8.40 -3.26
C ARG A 122 12.68 -9.62 -3.93
N ALA A 123 13.46 -10.47 -4.61
CA ALA A 123 12.98 -11.71 -5.21
C ALA A 123 12.36 -12.67 -4.19
N ARG A 124 12.77 -12.57 -2.92
CA ARG A 124 12.22 -13.34 -1.80
C ARG A 124 11.09 -12.61 -1.06
N GLY A 125 10.63 -11.48 -1.59
CA GLY A 125 9.55 -10.69 -1.02
C GLY A 125 9.95 -9.81 0.17
N ILE A 126 11.26 -9.62 0.42
CA ILE A 126 11.78 -8.70 1.44
C ILE A 126 11.95 -7.32 0.79
N CYS A 127 11.23 -6.32 1.30
CA CYS A 127 11.37 -4.96 0.79
C CYS A 127 12.76 -4.40 1.13
N ALA A 128 13.57 -4.16 0.12
CA ALA A 128 14.93 -3.65 0.28
C ALA A 128 15.18 -2.43 -0.62
N ASP A 129 15.87 -1.44 -0.08
CA ASP A 129 16.39 -0.28 -0.82
C ASP A 129 17.91 -0.28 -0.76
N VAL A 130 18.55 0.33 -1.75
CA VAL A 130 19.99 0.60 -1.75
C VAL A 130 20.23 2.02 -1.24
N ALA A 131 21.25 2.21 -0.45
CA ALA A 131 21.60 3.52 0.07
C ALA A 131 21.80 4.54 -1.08
N PRO A 132 21.22 5.75 -0.97
CA PRO A 132 21.22 6.73 -2.06
C PRO A 132 22.61 7.24 -2.41
N THR A 133 23.55 7.17 -1.48
CA THR A 133 24.93 7.63 -1.67
C THR A 133 25.90 6.72 -0.90
N ALA A 134 27.11 6.56 -1.43
CA ALA A 134 28.23 5.86 -0.78
C ALA A 134 28.85 6.69 0.35
N ALA A 135 28.03 7.12 1.29
CA ALA A 135 28.49 7.85 2.47
C ALA A 135 29.09 6.85 3.50
N LYS A 136 29.85 7.36 4.47
CA LYS A 136 30.34 6.51 5.58
C LYS A 136 29.18 5.74 6.22
N PHE A 137 29.37 4.47 6.55
CA PHE A 137 28.32 3.58 7.08
C PHE A 137 27.51 4.18 8.23
N GLY A 138 28.16 4.92 9.14
CA GLY A 138 27.44 5.60 10.22
C GLY A 138 26.39 6.62 9.73
N LYS A 139 26.60 7.25 8.54
CA LYS A 139 25.59 8.14 7.94
C LYS A 139 24.46 7.34 7.28
N GLN A 140 24.78 6.19 6.68
CA GLN A 140 23.79 5.31 6.07
C GLN A 140 22.91 4.66 7.15
N ILE A 141 23.48 4.24 8.28
CA ILE A 141 22.74 3.76 9.45
C ILE A 141 21.80 4.85 9.99
N LYS A 142 22.28 6.09 10.15
CA LYS A 142 21.44 7.22 10.56
C LYS A 142 20.33 7.52 9.55
N PHE A 143 20.57 7.32 8.27
CA PHE A 143 19.55 7.45 7.24
C PHE A 143 18.46 6.37 7.40
N ALA A 144 18.85 5.11 7.62
CA ALA A 144 17.93 4.03 7.89
C ALA A 144 17.09 4.30 9.15
N ASP A 145 17.73 4.69 10.25
CA ASP A 145 17.07 5.04 11.52
C ASP A 145 16.04 6.17 11.34
N LYS A 146 16.44 7.29 10.72
CA LYS A 146 15.53 8.41 10.45
C LYS A 146 14.31 8.02 9.59
N ARG A 147 14.47 7.01 8.74
CA ARG A 147 13.41 6.48 7.88
C ARG A 147 12.58 5.38 8.56
N GLY A 148 13.00 4.90 9.73
CA GLY A 148 12.37 3.78 10.42
C GLY A 148 12.60 2.43 9.70
N ILE A 149 13.71 2.30 8.95
CA ILE A 149 14.12 1.04 8.32
C ILE A 149 14.84 0.20 9.38
N PRO A 150 14.36 -0.99 9.73
CA PRO A 150 14.88 -1.74 10.87
C PRO A 150 16.26 -2.37 10.65
N PHE A 151 16.61 -2.72 9.42
CA PHE A 151 17.85 -3.45 9.13
C PHE A 151 18.73 -2.69 8.15
N VAL A 152 20.05 -2.78 8.39
CA VAL A 152 21.06 -2.33 7.42
C VAL A 152 21.91 -3.53 7.03
N TRP A 153 21.99 -3.79 5.73
CA TRP A 153 22.82 -4.83 5.14
C TRP A 153 24.12 -4.25 4.67
N PHE A 154 25.22 -4.91 5.02
CA PHE A 154 26.56 -4.57 4.57
C PHE A 154 27.05 -5.67 3.64
N PRO A 155 27.11 -5.44 2.32
CA PRO A 155 27.72 -6.38 1.40
C PRO A 155 29.19 -6.61 1.77
N ALA A 156 29.67 -7.83 1.54
CA ALA A 156 31.09 -8.15 1.68
C ALA A 156 31.93 -7.22 0.78
N ALA A 157 33.06 -6.78 1.29
CA ALA A 157 34.03 -6.09 0.45
C ALA A 157 34.53 -7.06 -0.63
N VAL A 158 34.43 -6.66 -1.89
CA VAL A 158 35.03 -7.42 -3.00
C VAL A 158 36.52 -7.12 -3.00
N ASP A 159 37.29 -7.88 -2.24
CA ASP A 159 38.75 -7.83 -2.34
C ASP A 159 39.18 -8.74 -3.49
N GLU A 160 39.91 -8.22 -4.48
CA GLU A 160 40.34 -8.98 -5.66
C GLU A 160 41.24 -10.19 -5.32
N ALA A 161 41.76 -10.27 -4.09
CA ALA A 161 42.70 -11.30 -3.64
C ALA A 161 42.09 -12.37 -2.75
N ASP A 162 40.99 -12.12 -2.06
CA ASP A 162 40.38 -13.06 -1.12
C ASP A 162 38.86 -12.86 -1.09
N ASN A 163 38.12 -13.72 -1.80
CA ASN A 163 36.66 -13.71 -1.92
C ASN A 163 35.97 -14.22 -0.62
N SER A 164 36.59 -14.03 0.55
CA SER A 164 36.20 -14.63 1.83
C SER A 164 35.35 -13.73 2.73
N GLY A 165 34.98 -12.52 2.31
CA GLY A 165 34.09 -11.66 3.07
C GLY A 165 32.65 -12.16 3.04
N ALA A 166 32.05 -12.41 4.21
CA ALA A 166 30.62 -12.66 4.31
C ALA A 166 29.85 -11.34 4.41
N ASP A 167 28.68 -11.27 3.76
CA ASP A 167 27.73 -10.19 4.01
C ASP A 167 27.32 -10.19 5.49
N SER A 168 26.89 -9.04 5.98
CA SER A 168 26.32 -8.98 7.32
C SER A 168 25.07 -8.08 7.36
N VAL A 169 24.18 -8.40 8.28
CA VAL A 169 22.96 -7.60 8.53
C VAL A 169 22.94 -7.14 9.99
N LYS A 170 22.60 -5.87 10.17
CA LYS A 170 22.48 -5.24 11.47
C LYS A 170 21.04 -4.84 11.74
N ASP A 171 20.46 -5.32 12.84
CA ASP A 171 19.25 -4.72 13.42
C ASP A 171 19.68 -3.43 14.14
N ILE A 172 19.28 -2.28 13.59
CA ILE A 172 19.71 -0.98 14.13
C ILE A 172 19.01 -0.62 15.44
N ARG A 173 17.94 -1.33 15.82
CA ARG A 173 17.20 -1.13 17.07
C ARG A 173 17.92 -1.80 18.25
N SER A 174 18.40 -3.02 18.06
CA SER A 174 19.17 -3.76 19.09
C SER A 174 20.66 -3.48 19.02
N GLY A 175 21.16 -3.08 17.85
CA GLY A 175 22.58 -2.96 17.56
C GLY A 175 23.26 -4.29 17.20
N GLU A 176 22.55 -5.40 17.24
CA GLU A 176 23.06 -6.72 16.88
C GLU A 176 23.38 -6.80 15.39
N GLN A 177 24.55 -7.33 15.06
CA GLN A 177 25.00 -7.55 13.70
C GLN A 177 25.47 -9.00 13.56
N VAL A 178 24.97 -9.69 12.53
CA VAL A 178 25.26 -11.09 12.26
C VAL A 178 25.65 -11.29 10.82
N GLU A 179 26.45 -12.31 10.53
CA GLU A 179 26.68 -12.75 9.16
C GLU A 179 25.37 -13.20 8.52
N ALA A 180 25.19 -12.90 7.25
CA ALA A 180 23.97 -13.20 6.54
C ALA A 180 24.23 -13.42 5.06
N ASP A 181 23.47 -14.34 4.47
CA ASP A 181 23.40 -14.56 3.03
C ASP A 181 22.03 -14.09 2.50
N ALA A 182 22.04 -13.22 1.51
CA ALA A 182 20.82 -12.67 0.92
C ALA A 182 19.89 -13.73 0.32
N ALA A 183 20.40 -14.91 -0.03
CA ALA A 183 19.60 -16.03 -0.52
C ALA A 183 18.89 -16.80 0.60
N THR A 184 19.38 -16.76 1.84
CA THR A 184 18.86 -17.60 2.93
C THR A 184 18.40 -16.83 4.16
N TRP A 185 18.89 -15.62 4.42
CA TRP A 185 18.53 -14.83 5.58
C TRP A 185 17.01 -14.62 5.71
N GLN A 186 16.48 -14.80 6.90
CA GLN A 186 15.06 -14.63 7.18
C GLN A 186 14.81 -13.29 7.86
N CYS A 187 14.07 -12.41 7.17
CA CYS A 187 13.55 -11.21 7.81
C CYS A 187 12.51 -11.63 8.88
N PRO A 188 12.59 -11.14 10.11
CA PRO A 188 11.56 -11.40 11.11
C PRO A 188 10.16 -11.08 10.58
N GLU A 189 9.19 -11.94 10.85
CA GLU A 189 7.83 -11.83 10.29
C GLU A 189 7.20 -10.47 10.57
N ARG A 190 7.38 -9.96 11.80
CA ARG A 190 6.89 -8.62 12.20
C ARG A 190 7.44 -7.47 11.37
N ASP A 191 8.63 -7.67 10.75
CA ASP A 191 9.34 -6.66 9.97
C ASP A 191 9.23 -6.89 8.47
N LEU A 192 8.75 -8.08 8.04
CA LEU A 192 8.62 -8.43 6.62
C LEU A 192 7.64 -7.48 5.89
N ARG A 193 6.55 -7.10 6.56
CA ARG A 193 5.54 -6.16 6.05
C ARG A 193 5.21 -5.11 7.08
N VAL A 194 4.88 -3.91 6.60
CA VAL A 194 4.28 -2.89 7.47
C VAL A 194 2.94 -3.42 7.97
N GLN A 195 2.75 -3.37 9.28
CA GLN A 195 1.48 -3.70 9.90
C GLN A 195 0.66 -2.43 10.10
N VAL A 196 -0.61 -2.48 9.71
CA VAL A 196 -1.58 -1.43 10.00
C VAL A 196 -2.43 -1.93 11.15
N VAL A 197 -2.44 -1.20 12.24
CA VAL A 197 -3.19 -1.55 13.45
C VAL A 197 -4.14 -0.42 13.82
N PRO A 198 -5.30 -0.73 14.43
CA PRO A 198 -6.14 0.32 15.01
C PRO A 198 -5.32 1.16 15.98
N ALA A 199 -5.53 2.47 15.99
CA ALA A 199 -4.95 3.31 17.00
C ALA A 199 -5.50 2.89 18.39
N GLN A 200 -4.63 2.81 19.36
CA GLN A 200 -5.07 2.60 20.74
C GLN A 200 -5.80 3.86 21.20
N ALA A 201 -7.03 3.67 21.68
CA ALA A 201 -7.86 4.74 22.25
C ALA A 201 -7.24 5.29 23.54
#